data_9d798dbbdab4423ad68f8955ac0c8959
#
_entry.id   9d798dbbdab4423ad68f8955ac0c8959
#
_cell.length_a   1.000
_cell.length_b   1.000
_cell.length_c   1.000
_cell.angle_alpha   90.00
_cell.angle_beta   90.00
_cell.angle_gamma   90.00
#
_symmetry.space_group_name_H-M   'P 1'
#
loop_
_entity.id
_entity.type
_entity.pdbx_description
1 polymer ?
#
loop_
_entity_poly.entity_id
_entity_poly.type
_entity_poly.pdbx_seq_one_letter_code
_entity_poly.pdbx_strand_id
1 'polypeptide(L)'
;VTACLHEHQGGFAFNRESVLGLAGKCGQEGVEILDGVEVKAIEAEGGGTVRALETSRGRIEVGEQLVIAPGPWARRFWAMLELPMSIDVRTPSGEIVEGQPMWTYWNLQEGEITVDPQMFATADGSAPPVIHLDTDAPLHTDEGELVTDELWGIYFKRDRHGVQGGASPLVVDGDVDLDPYPSTTDVDPSFPDMWCAALSHAMERFEGTRPRYKTARSGGVGAFTADNFPVFDYVRPNAYAVLDSNHGYKMIGVGREVAKVLLGEHSSLLHPFRFERFATGDLHPVSHSPYPWS
;
A
#
# COMPACT_ATOMS: atom_id res chain seq x y z
N VAL A 1 -24.22 -13.83 0.38
CA VAL A 1 -22.83 -13.92 0.87
C VAL A 1 -22.42 -15.38 0.81
N THR A 2 -21.36 -15.67 0.07
CA THR A 2 -20.85 -17.05 -0.13
C THR A 2 -19.85 -17.43 0.97
N ALA A 3 -19.03 -16.46 1.40
CA ALA A 3 -18.07 -16.62 2.48
C ALA A 3 -17.90 -15.31 3.26
N CYS A 4 -17.47 -15.41 4.51
CA CYS A 4 -17.14 -14.26 5.34
C CYS A 4 -15.94 -14.63 6.22
N LEU A 5 -14.94 -13.77 6.24
CA LEU A 5 -13.84 -13.83 7.20
C LEU A 5 -14.03 -12.71 8.23
N HIS A 6 -14.09 -13.07 9.49
CA HIS A 6 -14.15 -12.09 10.58
C HIS A 6 -12.84 -12.11 11.38
N GLU A 7 -12.06 -11.05 11.27
CA GLU A 7 -10.87 -10.85 12.09
C GLU A 7 -11.23 -10.10 13.38
N HIS A 8 -11.12 -10.82 14.51
CA HIS A 8 -11.52 -10.28 15.82
C HIS A 8 -10.56 -9.21 16.38
N GLN A 9 -9.34 -9.15 15.88
CA GLN A 9 -8.32 -8.20 16.31
C GLN A 9 -7.94 -7.19 15.23
N GLY A 10 -8.73 -7.12 14.17
CA GLY A 10 -8.59 -6.16 13.10
C GLY A 10 -8.88 -4.73 13.56
N GLY A 11 -8.41 -3.77 12.79
CA GLY A 11 -8.63 -2.36 13.08
C GLY A 11 -8.07 -1.45 12.00
N PHE A 12 -8.19 -0.16 12.24
CA PHE A 12 -7.58 0.88 11.42
C PHE A 12 -6.93 1.94 12.30
N ALA A 13 -6.01 2.69 11.73
CA ALA A 13 -5.41 3.84 12.37
C ALA A 13 -5.67 5.10 11.54
N PHE A 14 -5.77 6.24 12.21
CA PHE A 14 -5.74 7.52 11.52
C PHE A 14 -4.32 7.77 11.04
N ASN A 15 -4.13 7.70 9.73
CA ASN A 15 -2.83 7.69 9.08
C ASN A 15 -1.94 8.85 9.54
N ARG A 16 -2.41 10.08 9.39
CA ARG A 16 -1.65 11.27 9.74
C ARG A 16 -1.22 11.30 11.21
N GLU A 17 -2.15 11.04 12.12
CA GLU A 17 -1.91 11.05 13.56
C GLU A 17 -0.93 9.94 13.96
N SER A 18 -1.05 8.78 13.34
CA SER A 18 -0.15 7.65 13.59
C SER A 18 1.28 7.96 13.17
N VAL A 19 1.47 8.51 11.97
CA VAL A 19 2.81 8.87 11.46
C VAL A 19 3.42 10.02 12.27
N LEU A 20 2.65 11.07 12.59
CA LEU A 20 3.14 12.18 13.41
C LEU A 20 3.45 11.74 14.85
N GLY A 21 2.63 10.87 15.42
CA GLY A 21 2.87 10.30 16.75
C GLY A 21 4.16 9.46 16.77
N LEU A 22 4.38 8.66 15.74
CA LEU A 22 5.61 7.88 15.61
C LEU A 22 6.84 8.77 15.42
N ALA A 23 6.76 9.80 14.58
CA ALA A 23 7.84 10.79 14.41
C ALA A 23 8.19 11.49 15.73
N GLY A 24 7.15 11.91 16.49
CA GLY A 24 7.36 12.48 17.83
C GLY A 24 8.04 11.52 18.80
N LYS A 25 7.68 10.23 18.75
CA LYS A 25 8.34 9.19 19.56
C LYS A 25 9.80 8.99 19.13
N CYS A 26 10.07 8.95 17.84
CA CYS A 26 11.44 8.87 17.31
C CYS A 26 12.32 10.02 17.84
N GLY A 27 11.83 11.26 17.79
CA GLY A 27 12.56 12.41 18.33
C GLY A 27 12.83 12.32 19.85
N GLN A 28 11.87 11.77 20.62
CA GLN A 28 12.09 11.52 22.07
C GLN A 28 13.17 10.47 22.34
N GLU A 29 13.36 9.52 21.45
CA GLU A 29 14.40 8.50 21.54
C GLU A 29 15.75 8.94 20.92
N GLY A 30 15.85 10.20 20.49
CA GLY A 30 17.08 10.78 19.96
C GLY A 30 17.32 10.54 18.46
N VAL A 31 16.29 10.08 17.74
CA VAL A 31 16.36 9.97 16.27
C VAL A 31 16.28 11.37 15.66
N GLU A 32 17.26 11.72 14.83
CA GLU A 32 17.25 12.94 14.05
C GLU A 32 16.39 12.75 12.80
N ILE A 33 15.41 13.62 12.61
CA ILE A 33 14.54 13.63 11.42
C ILE A 33 14.89 14.85 10.58
N LEU A 34 15.34 14.61 9.34
CA LEU A 34 15.71 15.66 8.39
C LEU A 34 14.58 15.90 7.39
N ASP A 35 13.68 16.79 7.72
CA ASP A 35 12.56 17.16 6.84
C ASP A 35 13.02 17.96 5.63
N GLY A 36 12.33 17.76 4.49
CA GLY A 36 12.62 18.49 3.24
C GLY A 36 13.98 18.15 2.64
N VAL A 37 14.50 16.95 2.91
CA VAL A 37 15.71 16.40 2.31
C VAL A 37 15.36 15.37 1.27
N GLU A 38 15.71 15.62 0.03
CA GLU A 38 15.57 14.68 -1.07
C GLU A 38 16.86 13.88 -1.25
N VAL A 39 16.77 12.55 -1.29
CA VAL A 39 17.88 11.68 -1.71
C VAL A 39 17.93 11.65 -3.22
N LYS A 40 19.09 12.01 -3.79
CA LYS A 40 19.33 12.12 -5.23
C LYS A 40 20.10 10.94 -5.80
N ALA A 41 21.04 10.40 -5.02
CA ALA A 41 21.82 9.23 -5.40
C ALA A 41 22.30 8.46 -4.16
N ILE A 42 22.65 7.20 -4.39
CA ILE A 42 23.22 6.30 -3.39
C ILE A 42 24.63 5.94 -3.88
N GLU A 43 25.63 6.23 -3.07
CA GLU A 43 27.04 5.92 -3.37
C GLU A 43 27.40 4.55 -2.78
N ALA A 44 27.81 3.62 -3.64
CA ALA A 44 28.30 2.31 -3.24
C ALA A 44 29.74 2.09 -3.72
N GLU A 45 30.50 1.32 -2.95
CA GLU A 45 31.85 0.87 -3.35
C GLU A 45 31.81 -0.38 -4.24
N GLY A 46 32.95 -0.71 -4.83
CA GLY A 46 33.14 -1.99 -5.50
C GLY A 46 32.86 -3.17 -4.54
N GLY A 47 31.80 -3.91 -4.80
CA GLY A 47 31.27 -4.93 -3.88
C GLY A 47 29.91 -4.57 -3.29
N GLY A 48 29.38 -3.37 -3.59
CA GLY A 48 28.02 -2.97 -3.32
C GLY A 48 27.74 -2.42 -1.92
N THR A 49 28.77 -2.24 -1.07
CA THR A 49 28.57 -1.61 0.24
C THR A 49 28.27 -0.13 0.07
N VAL A 50 27.13 0.31 0.58
CA VAL A 50 26.71 1.72 0.54
C VAL A 50 27.56 2.55 1.51
N ARG A 51 28.09 3.68 1.03
CA ARG A 51 28.95 4.58 1.80
C ARG A 51 28.29 5.90 2.13
N ALA A 52 27.48 6.41 1.23
CA ALA A 52 26.85 7.70 1.42
C ALA A 52 25.58 7.86 0.58
N LEU A 53 24.83 8.88 0.93
CA LEU A 53 23.71 9.40 0.17
C LEU A 53 24.04 10.80 -0.32
N GLU A 54 23.85 11.07 -1.60
CA GLU A 54 23.80 12.42 -2.13
C GLU A 54 22.39 12.97 -1.95
N THR A 55 22.28 14.12 -1.30
CA THR A 55 20.97 14.71 -0.97
C THR A 55 20.86 16.16 -1.47
N SER A 56 19.65 16.71 -1.41
CA SER A 56 19.39 18.12 -1.71
C SER A 56 20.10 19.09 -0.75
N ARG A 57 20.60 18.60 0.38
CA ARG A 57 21.31 19.40 1.40
C ARG A 57 22.76 18.97 1.62
N GLY A 58 23.33 18.22 0.68
CA GLY A 58 24.69 17.73 0.74
C GLY A 58 24.78 16.24 0.98
N ARG A 59 25.98 15.77 1.19
CA ARG A 59 26.32 14.36 1.34
C ARG A 59 26.11 13.90 2.79
N ILE A 60 25.45 12.75 2.96
CA ILE A 60 25.27 12.09 4.26
C ILE A 60 25.98 10.76 4.22
N GLU A 61 26.91 10.51 5.14
CA GLU A 61 27.64 9.26 5.25
C GLU A 61 26.79 8.18 5.92
N VAL A 62 26.89 6.95 5.41
CA VAL A 62 26.31 5.76 6.03
C VAL A 62 27.36 5.14 6.95
N GLY A 63 27.10 5.18 8.27
CA GLY A 63 28.00 4.64 9.27
C GLY A 63 28.02 3.12 9.27
N GLU A 64 26.94 2.49 9.65
CA GLU A 64 26.86 1.04 9.76
C GLU A 64 25.91 0.44 8.75
N GLN A 65 24.66 0.87 8.75
CA GLN A 65 23.60 0.34 7.90
C GLN A 65 22.69 1.43 7.33
N LEU A 66 22.14 1.17 6.17
CA LEU A 66 21.11 1.96 5.53
C LEU A 66 19.79 1.16 5.53
N VAL A 67 18.71 1.75 6.01
CA VAL A 67 17.37 1.21 5.84
C VAL A 67 16.64 2.03 4.78
N ILE A 68 16.10 1.35 3.77
CA ILE A 68 15.46 1.96 2.62
C ILE A 68 13.95 1.67 2.72
N ALA A 69 13.18 2.68 3.10
CA ALA A 69 11.74 2.61 3.27
C ALA A 69 11.02 3.78 2.58
N PRO A 70 11.16 3.93 1.25
CA PRO A 70 10.75 5.12 0.52
C PRO A 70 9.27 5.14 0.13
N GLY A 71 8.48 4.13 0.51
CA GLY A 71 7.09 4.01 0.08
C GLY A 71 6.96 3.94 -1.44
N PRO A 72 6.12 4.79 -2.07
CA PRO A 72 5.88 4.72 -3.51
C PRO A 72 7.10 5.06 -4.39
N TRP A 73 8.17 5.60 -3.84
CA TRP A 73 9.45 5.79 -4.56
C TRP A 73 10.32 4.54 -4.63
N ALA A 74 9.78 3.35 -4.33
CA ALA A 74 10.49 2.07 -4.35
C ALA A 74 11.28 1.87 -5.66
N ARG A 75 10.67 2.10 -6.81
CA ARG A 75 11.28 1.98 -8.14
C ARG A 75 12.50 2.90 -8.31
N ARG A 76 12.39 4.15 -7.85
CA ARG A 76 13.48 5.12 -7.92
C ARG A 76 14.68 4.70 -7.06
N PHE A 77 14.43 4.28 -5.81
CA PHE A 77 15.49 3.81 -4.93
C PHE A 77 16.10 2.50 -5.42
N TRP A 78 15.30 1.61 -6.01
CA TRP A 78 15.76 0.39 -6.63
C TRP A 78 16.73 0.65 -7.76
N ALA A 79 16.42 1.62 -8.63
CA ALA A 79 17.28 2.08 -9.71
C ALA A 79 18.56 2.76 -9.20
N MET A 80 18.49 3.59 -8.15
CA MET A 80 19.68 4.21 -7.52
C MET A 80 20.66 3.17 -6.96
N LEU A 81 20.15 1.99 -6.59
CA LEU A 81 20.97 0.86 -6.13
C LEU A 81 21.47 -0.02 -7.29
N GLU A 82 21.17 0.36 -8.55
CA GLU A 82 21.52 -0.44 -9.72
C GLU A 82 21.03 -1.89 -9.63
N LEU A 83 19.81 -2.07 -9.08
CA LEU A 83 19.15 -3.36 -8.99
C LEU A 83 18.32 -3.63 -10.25
N PRO A 84 18.03 -4.91 -10.59
CA PRO A 84 17.29 -5.25 -11.79
C PRO A 84 15.89 -4.66 -11.80
N MET A 85 15.55 -3.88 -12.82
CA MET A 85 14.22 -3.31 -13.01
C MET A 85 13.22 -4.33 -13.55
N SER A 86 13.72 -5.41 -14.12
CA SER A 86 13.00 -6.57 -14.62
C SER A 86 13.65 -7.83 -14.09
N ILE A 87 12.84 -8.79 -13.70
CA ILE A 87 13.29 -10.06 -13.09
C ILE A 87 12.59 -11.25 -13.75
N ASP A 88 13.24 -12.39 -13.72
CA ASP A 88 12.62 -13.66 -14.04
C ASP A 88 12.00 -14.24 -12.77
N VAL A 89 10.73 -14.59 -12.84
CA VAL A 89 9.96 -15.08 -11.70
C VAL A 89 9.68 -16.55 -11.89
N ARG A 90 10.14 -17.36 -10.94
CA ARG A 90 9.75 -18.77 -10.88
C ARG A 90 8.40 -18.91 -10.19
N THR A 91 7.46 -19.58 -10.83
CA THR A 91 6.16 -19.91 -10.25
C THR A 91 6.26 -21.10 -9.28
N PRO A 92 5.29 -21.31 -8.38
CA PRO A 92 5.26 -22.50 -7.52
C PRO A 92 5.18 -23.83 -8.32
N SER A 93 4.71 -23.80 -9.56
CA SER A 93 4.72 -24.95 -10.48
C SER A 93 6.10 -25.23 -11.11
N GLY A 94 7.07 -24.32 -10.91
CA GLY A 94 8.42 -24.42 -11.46
C GLY A 94 8.61 -23.76 -12.82
N GLU A 95 7.57 -23.21 -13.43
CA GLU A 95 7.66 -22.41 -14.65
C GLU A 95 8.42 -21.11 -14.38
N ILE A 96 9.16 -20.61 -15.38
CA ILE A 96 9.83 -19.31 -15.31
C ILE A 96 9.09 -18.33 -16.21
N VAL A 97 8.60 -17.25 -15.63
CA VAL A 97 8.02 -16.11 -16.34
C VAL A 97 9.11 -15.06 -16.47
N GLU A 98 9.63 -14.90 -17.68
CA GLU A 98 10.76 -14.03 -17.95
C GLU A 98 10.34 -12.54 -18.02
N GLY A 99 11.25 -11.68 -17.64
CA GLY A 99 11.16 -10.24 -17.89
C GLY A 99 10.06 -9.50 -17.15
N GLN A 100 9.60 -10.01 -16.02
CA GLN A 100 8.56 -9.34 -15.23
C GLN A 100 9.07 -8.02 -14.64
N PRO A 101 8.30 -6.92 -14.71
CA PRO A 101 8.67 -5.70 -14.02
C PRO A 101 8.80 -5.97 -12.52
N MET A 102 9.90 -5.50 -11.92
CA MET A 102 10.09 -5.64 -10.47
C MET A 102 9.05 -4.84 -9.69
N TRP A 103 8.66 -3.68 -10.20
CA TRP A 103 7.70 -2.77 -9.58
C TRP A 103 6.65 -2.35 -10.58
N THR A 104 5.38 -2.60 -10.26
CA THR A 104 4.20 -2.10 -10.96
C THR A 104 3.52 -1.05 -10.10
N TYR A 105 3.08 0.06 -10.70
CA TYR A 105 2.38 1.12 -9.98
C TYR A 105 0.89 1.10 -10.26
N TRP A 106 0.13 1.29 -9.18
CA TRP A 106 -1.30 1.45 -9.25
C TRP A 106 -1.71 2.76 -8.60
N ASN A 107 -2.62 3.48 -9.23
CA ASN A 107 -3.25 4.65 -8.62
C ASN A 107 -4.47 4.18 -7.82
N LEU A 108 -4.34 4.26 -6.50
CA LEU A 108 -5.38 3.86 -5.55
C LEU A 108 -6.26 5.07 -5.24
N GLN A 109 -7.58 4.90 -5.31
CA GLN A 109 -8.55 5.98 -5.10
C GLN A 109 -9.39 5.69 -3.87
N GLU A 110 -9.64 6.73 -3.08
CA GLU A 110 -10.49 6.66 -1.90
C GLU A 110 -11.52 7.77 -1.91
N GLY A 111 -12.71 7.48 -1.38
CA GLY A 111 -13.82 8.40 -1.23
C GLY A 111 -14.23 8.58 0.23
N GLU A 112 -14.92 9.65 0.50
CA GLU A 112 -15.54 9.93 1.78
C GLU A 112 -16.92 10.54 1.58
N ILE A 113 -17.91 10.04 2.34
CA ILE A 113 -19.22 10.68 2.48
C ILE A 113 -19.39 11.24 3.89
N THR A 114 -20.01 12.40 3.99
CA THR A 114 -20.39 13.00 5.28
C THR A 114 -21.76 12.49 5.70
N VAL A 115 -21.79 11.58 6.65
CA VAL A 115 -23.01 11.01 7.23
C VAL A 115 -22.85 10.89 8.73
N ASP A 116 -23.97 10.68 9.43
CA ASP A 116 -23.90 10.33 10.86
C ASP A 116 -23.09 9.03 10.99
N PRO A 117 -22.01 9.02 11.78
CA PRO A 117 -21.20 7.81 11.99
C PRO A 117 -21.98 6.62 12.55
N GLN A 118 -23.14 6.83 13.16
CA GLN A 118 -24.04 5.77 13.61
C GLN A 118 -24.62 4.96 12.44
N MET A 119 -24.65 5.50 11.23
CA MET A 119 -25.06 4.75 10.03
C MET A 119 -24.12 3.57 9.74
N PHE A 120 -22.92 3.56 10.30
CA PHE A 120 -21.96 2.45 10.19
C PHE A 120 -22.12 1.41 11.33
N ALA A 121 -22.89 1.73 12.36
CA ALA A 121 -23.07 0.83 13.48
C ALA A 121 -23.96 -0.37 13.13
N THR A 122 -23.63 -1.51 13.70
CA THR A 122 -24.47 -2.73 13.69
C THR A 122 -25.65 -2.60 14.62
N ALA A 123 -26.57 -3.57 14.59
CA ALA A 123 -27.79 -3.55 15.40
C ALA A 123 -27.52 -3.55 16.92
N ASP A 124 -26.37 -4.06 17.36
CA ASP A 124 -25.94 -4.04 18.77
C ASP A 124 -25.17 -2.75 19.15
N GLY A 125 -25.06 -1.79 18.21
CA GLY A 125 -24.36 -0.52 18.42
C GLY A 125 -22.85 -0.58 18.25
N SER A 126 -22.29 -1.74 17.94
CA SER A 126 -20.88 -1.85 17.61
C SER A 126 -20.59 -1.29 16.20
N ALA A 127 -19.35 -0.96 15.93
CA ALA A 127 -18.90 -0.57 14.59
C ALA A 127 -17.79 -1.52 14.17
N PRO A 128 -17.96 -2.24 13.05
CA PRO A 128 -16.87 -3.05 12.52
C PRO A 128 -15.70 -2.14 12.17
N PRO A 129 -14.46 -2.60 12.37
CA PRO A 129 -13.29 -1.76 12.13
C PRO A 129 -13.12 -1.40 10.66
N VAL A 130 -13.20 -2.37 9.78
CA VAL A 130 -13.19 -2.22 8.32
C VAL A 130 -14.08 -3.30 7.72
N ILE A 131 -14.80 -2.99 6.66
CA ILE A 131 -15.52 -3.95 5.86
C ILE A 131 -14.85 -4.02 4.49
N HIS A 132 -14.57 -5.24 4.03
CA HIS A 132 -14.20 -5.54 2.65
C HIS A 132 -15.30 -6.39 2.04
N LEU A 133 -15.64 -6.11 0.79
CA LEU A 133 -16.60 -6.87 0.02
C LEU A 133 -16.10 -6.99 -1.41
N ASP A 134 -16.01 -8.23 -1.90
CA ASP A 134 -15.71 -8.54 -3.29
C ASP A 134 -16.89 -9.33 -3.86
N THR A 135 -17.29 -9.02 -5.10
CA THR A 135 -18.46 -9.62 -5.73
C THR A 135 -18.39 -9.58 -7.25
N ASP A 136 -19.04 -10.54 -7.88
CA ASP A 136 -19.30 -10.62 -9.32
C ASP A 136 -20.73 -10.16 -9.69
N ALA A 137 -21.51 -9.65 -8.73
CA ALA A 137 -22.83 -9.10 -9.00
C ALA A 137 -22.71 -7.79 -9.79
N PRO A 138 -23.57 -7.55 -10.80
CA PRO A 138 -23.59 -6.27 -11.49
C PRO A 138 -23.82 -5.11 -10.51
N LEU A 139 -23.02 -4.06 -10.63
CA LEU A 139 -23.13 -2.86 -9.83
C LEU A 139 -23.95 -1.82 -10.57
N HIS A 140 -24.97 -1.29 -9.89
CA HIS A 140 -25.81 -0.22 -10.41
C HIS A 140 -25.81 0.97 -9.45
N THR A 141 -26.00 2.16 -9.99
CA THR A 141 -26.28 3.36 -9.18
C THR A 141 -27.64 3.24 -8.48
N ASP A 142 -27.93 4.13 -7.53
CA ASP A 142 -29.24 4.19 -6.86
C ASP A 142 -30.38 4.48 -7.86
N GLU A 143 -30.08 5.08 -9.01
CA GLU A 143 -31.01 5.34 -10.13
C GLU A 143 -31.17 4.15 -11.09
N GLY A 144 -30.39 3.08 -10.89
CA GLY A 144 -30.45 1.85 -11.68
C GLY A 144 -29.56 1.85 -12.93
N GLU A 145 -28.68 2.82 -13.10
CA GLU A 145 -27.71 2.83 -14.18
C GLU A 145 -26.59 1.83 -13.91
N LEU A 146 -26.20 1.04 -14.92
CA LEU A 146 -25.12 0.07 -14.80
C LEU A 146 -23.78 0.79 -14.68
N VAL A 147 -23.06 0.53 -13.60
CA VAL A 147 -21.67 1.00 -13.38
C VAL A 147 -20.68 -0.01 -13.95
N THR A 148 -20.83 -1.28 -13.59
CA THR A 148 -20.02 -2.39 -14.12
C THR A 148 -20.71 -3.73 -13.95
N ASP A 149 -20.44 -4.65 -14.86
CA ASP A 149 -20.79 -6.07 -14.79
C ASP A 149 -19.54 -6.97 -14.63
N GLU A 150 -18.37 -6.35 -14.47
CA GLU A 150 -17.12 -7.02 -14.16
C GLU A 150 -16.99 -7.27 -12.64
N LEU A 151 -16.03 -8.10 -12.25
CA LEU A 151 -15.65 -8.28 -10.84
C LEU A 151 -15.27 -6.94 -10.22
N TRP A 152 -15.84 -6.64 -9.07
CA TRP A 152 -15.54 -5.41 -8.34
C TRP A 152 -15.48 -5.64 -6.83
N GLY A 153 -14.88 -4.69 -6.11
CA GLY A 153 -14.79 -4.73 -4.67
C GLY A 153 -14.78 -3.35 -4.04
N ILE A 154 -15.12 -3.31 -2.78
CA ILE A 154 -15.11 -2.11 -1.95
C ILE A 154 -14.51 -2.43 -0.60
N TYR A 155 -13.74 -1.51 -0.04
CA TYR A 155 -13.46 -1.47 1.38
C TYR A 155 -13.88 -0.13 1.97
N PHE A 156 -14.38 -0.14 3.19
CA PHE A 156 -14.81 1.06 3.87
C PHE A 156 -14.78 0.91 5.38
N LYS A 157 -14.65 2.04 6.04
CA LYS A 157 -14.60 2.15 7.49
C LYS A 157 -15.33 3.39 7.97
N ARG A 158 -15.72 3.36 9.23
CA ARG A 158 -16.15 4.58 9.92
C ARG A 158 -14.99 5.57 10.00
N ASP A 159 -15.27 6.83 9.67
CA ASP A 159 -14.37 7.94 9.93
C ASP A 159 -15.00 8.93 10.92
N ARG A 160 -14.26 10.01 11.28
CA ARG A 160 -14.69 10.99 12.30
C ARG A 160 -16.03 11.66 11.97
N HIS A 161 -16.28 11.92 10.70
CA HIS A 161 -17.43 12.66 10.21
C HIS A 161 -18.25 11.90 9.16
N GLY A 162 -18.04 10.60 9.05
CA GLY A 162 -18.76 9.82 8.05
C GLY A 162 -18.17 8.45 7.82
N VAL A 163 -18.12 8.08 6.55
CA VAL A 163 -17.58 6.81 6.06
C VAL A 163 -16.55 7.11 4.98
N GLN A 164 -15.41 6.43 5.04
CA GLN A 164 -14.30 6.55 4.10
C GLN A 164 -13.86 5.18 3.64
N GLY A 165 -13.45 5.07 2.39
CA GLY A 165 -12.87 3.86 1.84
C GLY A 165 -12.57 3.96 0.35
N GLY A 166 -12.17 2.85 -0.22
CA GLY A 166 -11.84 2.74 -1.63
C GLY A 166 -12.66 1.69 -2.35
N ALA A 167 -12.60 1.70 -3.66
CA ALA A 167 -13.26 0.72 -4.52
C ALA A 167 -12.45 0.47 -5.79
N SER A 168 -12.68 -0.68 -6.40
CA SER A 168 -12.24 -1.05 -7.74
C SER A 168 -13.48 -1.43 -8.57
N PRO A 169 -13.50 -1.33 -9.91
CA PRO A 169 -12.37 -1.41 -10.83
C PRO A 169 -11.79 -0.07 -11.32
N LEU A 170 -12.21 1.06 -10.82
CA LEU A 170 -11.79 2.37 -11.35
C LEU A 170 -10.37 2.78 -10.90
N VAL A 171 -9.52 1.83 -10.63
CA VAL A 171 -8.11 2.08 -10.35
C VAL A 171 -7.35 2.12 -11.67
N VAL A 172 -6.66 3.21 -11.90
CA VAL A 172 -5.86 3.36 -13.11
C VAL A 172 -4.54 2.65 -12.91
N ASP A 173 -4.36 1.58 -13.66
CA ASP A 173 -3.07 0.92 -13.78
C ASP A 173 -2.10 1.80 -14.55
N GLY A 174 -0.90 1.93 -14.02
CA GLY A 174 0.15 2.60 -14.73
C GLY A 174 1.48 1.89 -14.57
N ASP A 175 1.97 1.19 -15.58
CA ASP A 175 3.41 0.99 -15.76
C ASP A 175 4.03 2.35 -16.13
N VAL A 176 3.78 3.35 -15.31
CA VAL A 176 4.17 4.73 -15.55
C VAL A 176 5.22 5.11 -14.53
N ASP A 177 6.17 5.90 -14.98
CA ASP A 177 7.10 6.60 -14.10
C ASP A 177 6.33 7.72 -13.37
N LEU A 178 5.45 7.32 -12.46
CA LEU A 178 4.60 8.23 -11.71
C LEU A 178 5.43 8.91 -10.63
N ASP A 179 5.40 10.23 -10.63
CA ASP A 179 5.76 10.99 -9.44
C ASP A 179 4.65 10.81 -8.41
N PRO A 180 4.90 10.14 -7.27
CA PRO A 180 3.88 9.88 -6.28
C PRO A 180 3.41 11.12 -5.49
N TYR A 181 3.80 12.32 -5.87
CA TYR A 181 3.30 13.56 -5.29
C TYR A 181 1.85 13.88 -5.71
N PRO A 182 1.10 14.65 -4.88
CA PRO A 182 -0.35 14.83 -5.01
C PRO A 182 -0.85 15.33 -6.37
N SER A 183 -0.03 15.97 -7.18
CA SER A 183 -0.42 16.45 -8.50
C SER A 183 -0.78 15.33 -9.48
N THR A 184 -0.36 14.11 -9.22
CA THR A 184 -0.60 12.94 -10.09
C THR A 184 -1.63 11.96 -9.54
N THR A 185 -2.22 12.28 -8.39
CA THR A 185 -3.15 11.41 -7.66
C THR A 185 -4.57 11.96 -7.62
N ASP A 186 -5.00 12.60 -8.71
CA ASP A 186 -6.38 13.07 -8.83
C ASP A 186 -7.31 11.86 -8.95
N VAL A 187 -8.42 11.93 -8.22
CA VAL A 187 -9.49 10.92 -8.28
C VAL A 187 -10.19 11.02 -9.63
N ASP A 188 -10.41 9.87 -10.29
CA ASP A 188 -11.16 9.81 -11.54
C ASP A 188 -12.56 10.40 -11.36
N PRO A 189 -13.07 11.22 -12.31
CA PRO A 189 -14.39 11.83 -12.19
C PRO A 189 -15.53 10.85 -12.01
N SER A 190 -15.42 9.60 -12.50
CA SER A 190 -16.43 8.55 -12.35
C SER A 190 -16.35 7.83 -11.00
N PHE A 191 -15.24 7.93 -10.29
CA PHE A 191 -15.03 7.23 -9.03
C PHE A 191 -16.09 7.54 -7.95
N PRO A 192 -16.57 8.79 -7.76
CA PRO A 192 -17.60 9.09 -6.78
C PRO A 192 -18.91 8.31 -7.00
N ASP A 193 -19.32 8.12 -8.26
CA ASP A 193 -20.53 7.39 -8.58
C ASP A 193 -20.34 5.90 -8.34
N MET A 194 -19.21 5.36 -8.79
CA MET A 194 -18.83 3.97 -8.54
C MET A 194 -18.75 3.65 -7.04
N TRP A 195 -18.04 4.47 -6.26
CA TRP A 195 -17.84 4.20 -4.84
C TRP A 195 -19.13 4.32 -4.03
N CYS A 196 -19.98 5.31 -4.32
CA CYS A 196 -21.27 5.46 -3.65
C CYS A 196 -22.23 4.34 -4.02
N ALA A 197 -22.28 3.92 -5.30
CA ALA A 197 -23.05 2.78 -5.73
C ALA A 197 -22.59 1.48 -5.01
N ALA A 198 -21.29 1.25 -4.93
CA ALA A 198 -20.73 0.11 -4.23
C ALA A 198 -21.04 0.12 -2.73
N LEU A 199 -21.03 1.30 -2.10
CA LEU A 199 -21.39 1.48 -0.70
C LEU A 199 -22.87 1.18 -0.44
N SER A 200 -23.78 1.68 -1.31
CA SER A 200 -25.22 1.38 -1.26
C SER A 200 -25.48 -0.11 -1.46
N HIS A 201 -24.80 -0.74 -2.42
CA HIS A 201 -24.90 -2.18 -2.64
C HIS A 201 -24.44 -2.99 -1.42
N ALA A 202 -23.35 -2.57 -0.76
CA ALA A 202 -22.87 -3.24 0.42
C ALA A 202 -23.80 -3.07 1.63
N MET A 203 -24.41 -1.90 1.76
CA MET A 203 -25.31 -1.55 2.87
C MET A 203 -26.42 -0.60 2.39
N GLU A 204 -27.65 -1.10 2.24
CA GLU A 204 -28.86 -0.36 1.82
C GLU A 204 -29.04 0.99 2.54
N ARG A 205 -28.61 1.09 3.80
CA ARG A 205 -28.68 2.34 4.58
C ARG A 205 -27.88 3.51 3.98
N PHE A 206 -27.01 3.25 3.02
CA PHE A 206 -26.24 4.27 2.31
C PHE A 206 -26.87 4.70 0.98
N GLU A 207 -28.02 4.16 0.61
CA GLU A 207 -28.79 4.66 -0.56
C GLU A 207 -29.04 6.17 -0.44
N GLY A 208 -28.96 6.88 -1.55
CA GLY A 208 -29.17 8.32 -1.63
C GLY A 208 -28.07 9.16 -0.98
N THR A 209 -26.94 8.57 -0.62
CA THR A 209 -25.84 9.34 0.03
C THR A 209 -24.87 9.99 -0.97
N ARG A 210 -24.99 9.71 -2.27
CA ARG A 210 -24.12 10.30 -3.31
C ARG A 210 -23.96 11.83 -3.22
N PRO A 211 -25.01 12.64 -2.96
CA PRO A 211 -24.88 14.09 -2.80
C PRO A 211 -24.05 14.52 -1.58
N ARG A 212 -23.73 13.60 -0.68
CA ARG A 212 -22.91 13.86 0.52
C ARG A 212 -21.44 13.49 0.32
N TYR A 213 -21.08 13.08 -0.89
CA TYR A 213 -19.68 12.78 -1.24
C TYR A 213 -18.83 14.03 -1.11
N LYS A 214 -17.70 13.89 -0.43
CA LYS A 214 -16.71 14.96 -0.32
C LYS A 214 -15.83 14.98 -1.55
N THR A 215 -15.69 16.14 -2.16
CA THR A 215 -14.78 16.39 -3.29
C THR A 215 -13.31 16.47 -2.85
N ALA A 216 -12.97 15.94 -1.68
CA ALA A 216 -11.58 15.88 -1.25
C ALA A 216 -10.80 14.93 -2.15
N ARG A 217 -9.66 15.37 -2.62
CA ARG A 217 -8.72 14.51 -3.34
C ARG A 217 -8.19 13.46 -2.38
N SER A 218 -8.43 12.23 -2.69
CA SER A 218 -7.96 11.10 -1.92
C SER A 218 -7.53 10.01 -2.87
N GLY A 219 -6.35 10.17 -3.40
CA GLY A 219 -5.67 9.17 -4.20
C GLY A 219 -4.27 8.96 -3.70
N GLY A 220 -3.68 7.86 -4.05
CA GLY A 220 -2.31 7.51 -3.74
C GLY A 220 -1.75 6.50 -4.72
N VAL A 221 -0.44 6.45 -4.81
CA VAL A 221 0.25 5.47 -5.65
C VAL A 221 0.77 4.34 -4.79
N GLY A 222 0.39 3.12 -5.16
CA GLY A 222 0.95 1.88 -4.61
C GLY A 222 2.01 1.30 -5.53
N ALA A 223 3.12 0.83 -4.98
CA ALA A 223 4.14 0.08 -5.70
C ALA A 223 4.03 -1.39 -5.34
N PHE A 224 3.87 -2.25 -6.35
CA PHE A 224 3.62 -3.68 -6.18
C PHE A 224 4.69 -4.49 -6.86
N THR A 225 5.04 -5.61 -6.25
CA THR A 225 5.92 -6.64 -6.82
C THR A 225 5.13 -7.64 -7.66
N ALA A 226 5.81 -8.58 -8.27
CA ALA A 226 5.19 -9.61 -9.11
C ALA A 226 4.20 -10.53 -8.35
N ASP A 227 4.35 -10.69 -7.03
CA ASP A 227 3.42 -11.44 -6.18
C ASP A 227 2.61 -10.55 -5.24
N ASN A 228 2.64 -9.23 -5.45
CA ASN A 228 1.91 -8.20 -4.68
C ASN A 228 2.30 -8.09 -3.19
N PHE A 229 3.38 -8.76 -2.77
CA PHE A 229 3.85 -8.74 -1.39
C PHE A 229 5.16 -7.97 -1.24
N PRO A 230 5.43 -7.41 -0.04
CA PRO A 230 6.61 -6.57 0.20
C PRO A 230 7.92 -7.31 0.02
N VAL A 231 9.00 -6.53 -0.10
CA VAL A 231 10.38 -7.01 0.00
C VAL A 231 10.99 -6.53 1.30
N PHE A 232 11.39 -7.46 2.16
CA PHE A 232 12.13 -7.24 3.40
C PHE A 232 13.45 -8.02 3.32
N ASP A 233 14.52 -7.38 2.84
CA ASP A 233 15.79 -8.08 2.59
C ASP A 233 16.98 -7.14 2.56
N TYR A 234 18.17 -7.70 2.75
CA TYR A 234 19.42 -7.04 2.40
C TYR A 234 19.60 -7.05 0.89
N VAL A 235 19.48 -5.90 0.26
CA VAL A 235 19.66 -5.71 -1.19
C VAL A 235 21.09 -5.29 -1.53
N ARG A 236 21.86 -4.88 -0.53
CA ARG A 236 23.29 -4.63 -0.54
C ARG A 236 23.86 -5.07 0.82
N PRO A 237 25.18 -5.27 0.96
CA PRO A 237 25.78 -5.82 2.19
C PRO A 237 25.39 -5.07 3.47
N ASN A 238 25.14 -3.77 3.39
CA ASN A 238 24.71 -2.92 4.50
C ASN A 238 23.47 -2.09 4.20
N ALA A 239 22.67 -2.47 3.20
CA ALA A 239 21.42 -1.78 2.89
C ALA A 239 20.24 -2.75 2.93
N TYR A 240 19.34 -2.52 3.86
CA TYR A 240 18.14 -3.31 4.09
C TYR A 240 16.91 -2.61 3.48
N ALA A 241 16.19 -3.33 2.64
CA ALA A 241 14.99 -2.85 1.98
C ALA A 241 13.74 -3.15 2.81
N VAL A 242 12.87 -2.16 2.96
CA VAL A 242 11.52 -2.27 3.49
C VAL A 242 10.61 -1.62 2.45
N LEU A 243 10.27 -2.39 1.42
CA LEU A 243 9.67 -1.87 0.20
C LEU A 243 8.30 -2.49 -0.04
N ASP A 244 7.32 -1.67 -0.03
CA ASP A 244 5.94 -1.80 -0.52
C ASP A 244 5.17 -0.57 -0.05
N SER A 245 4.48 0.11 -0.93
CA SER A 245 3.78 1.34 -0.59
C SER A 245 2.31 1.13 -0.25
N ASN A 246 1.68 0.05 -0.69
CA ASN A 246 0.26 -0.18 -0.40
C ASN A 246 0.01 -0.51 1.08
N HIS A 247 0.96 -1.17 1.72
CA HIS A 247 0.88 -1.60 3.11
C HIS A 247 1.64 -0.67 4.07
N GLY A 248 2.13 0.48 3.61
CA GLY A 248 3.09 1.34 4.29
C GLY A 248 2.85 1.52 5.79
N TYR A 249 1.76 2.16 6.20
CA TYR A 249 1.51 2.35 7.63
C TYR A 249 1.02 1.08 8.35
N LYS A 250 0.44 0.11 7.64
CA LYS A 250 0.08 -1.21 8.20
C LYS A 250 1.32 -1.96 8.69
N MET A 251 2.48 -1.61 8.17
CA MET A 251 3.76 -2.22 8.49
C MET A 251 4.48 -1.61 9.71
N ILE A 252 3.81 -0.79 10.53
CA ILE A 252 4.43 -0.23 11.76
C ILE A 252 5.00 -1.37 12.63
N GLY A 253 4.32 -2.50 12.73
CA GLY A 253 4.81 -3.68 13.44
C GLY A 253 6.04 -4.33 12.81
N VAL A 254 6.24 -4.17 11.51
CA VAL A 254 7.41 -4.67 10.77
C VAL A 254 8.69 -4.01 11.26
N GLY A 255 8.64 -2.72 11.60
CA GLY A 255 9.80 -1.99 12.11
C GLY A 255 10.48 -2.67 13.30
N ARG A 256 9.73 -3.28 14.21
CA ARG A 256 10.28 -4.05 15.32
C ARG A 256 11.04 -5.30 14.85
N GLU A 257 10.49 -6.01 13.89
CA GLU A 257 11.13 -7.22 13.35
C GLU A 257 12.36 -6.86 12.48
N VAL A 258 12.29 -5.77 11.73
CA VAL A 258 13.45 -5.22 11.00
C VAL A 258 14.55 -4.85 11.97
N ALA A 259 14.26 -4.17 13.08
CA ALA A 259 15.27 -3.83 14.09
C ALA A 259 15.99 -5.08 14.64
N LYS A 260 15.29 -6.19 14.87
CA LYS A 260 15.90 -7.47 15.25
C LYS A 260 16.87 -7.98 14.20
N VAL A 261 16.45 -7.97 12.92
CA VAL A 261 17.30 -8.41 11.81
C VAL A 261 18.57 -7.56 11.71
N LEU A 262 18.43 -6.23 11.83
CA LEU A 262 19.56 -5.30 11.82
C LEU A 262 20.53 -5.52 12.98
N LEU A 263 20.05 -6.06 14.10
CA LEU A 263 20.86 -6.44 15.27
C LEU A 263 21.40 -7.88 15.17
N GLY A 264 21.20 -8.55 14.03
CA GLY A 264 21.74 -9.90 13.78
C GLY A 264 20.84 -11.04 14.26
N GLU A 265 19.59 -10.76 14.64
CA GLU A 265 18.61 -11.79 14.99
C GLU A 265 17.87 -12.29 13.74
N HIS A 266 17.32 -13.49 13.81
CA HIS A 266 16.47 -14.03 12.76
C HIS A 266 14.99 -13.68 13.03
N SER A 267 14.27 -13.20 11.99
CA SER A 267 12.82 -13.02 12.03
C SER A 267 12.12 -14.03 11.11
N SER A 268 11.42 -14.99 11.68
CA SER A 268 10.60 -15.94 10.91
C SER A 268 9.43 -15.25 10.20
N LEU A 269 8.98 -14.09 10.69
CA LEU A 269 7.91 -13.31 10.08
C LEU A 269 8.37 -12.59 8.82
N LEU A 270 9.62 -12.11 8.77
CA LEU A 270 10.14 -11.40 7.60
C LEU A 270 10.77 -12.33 6.57
N HIS A 271 11.20 -13.52 6.98
CA HIS A 271 11.89 -14.47 6.11
C HIS A 271 11.15 -14.81 4.81
N PRO A 272 9.82 -15.01 4.79
CA PRO A 272 9.09 -15.29 3.55
C PRO A 272 9.09 -14.13 2.54
N PHE A 273 9.42 -12.92 2.97
CA PHE A 273 9.39 -11.71 2.14
C PHE A 273 10.74 -11.35 1.51
N ARG A 274 11.72 -12.26 1.57
CA ARG A 274 13.03 -12.04 0.96
C ARG A 274 12.94 -12.01 -0.56
N PHE A 275 13.83 -11.24 -1.16
CA PHE A 275 13.88 -11.06 -2.62
C PHE A 275 14.11 -12.38 -3.38
N GLU A 276 14.89 -13.30 -2.80
CA GLU A 276 15.19 -14.59 -3.43
C GLU A 276 13.95 -15.46 -3.73
N ARG A 277 12.78 -15.20 -3.11
CA ARG A 277 11.53 -15.93 -3.37
C ARG A 277 11.12 -15.93 -4.85
N PHE A 278 11.46 -14.86 -5.57
CA PHE A 278 11.19 -14.76 -7.00
C PHE A 278 12.00 -15.76 -7.83
N ALA A 279 13.22 -16.09 -7.39
CA ALA A 279 14.08 -17.05 -8.05
C ALA A 279 13.79 -18.51 -7.61
N THR A 280 13.37 -18.72 -6.36
CA THR A 280 13.10 -20.06 -5.80
C THR A 280 11.70 -20.57 -6.10
N GLY A 281 10.73 -19.67 -6.35
CA GLY A 281 9.32 -20.01 -6.55
C GLY A 281 8.51 -20.05 -5.24
N ASP A 282 9.09 -19.59 -4.12
CA ASP A 282 8.42 -19.49 -2.82
C ASP A 282 7.54 -18.22 -2.77
N LEU A 283 6.76 -18.00 -3.83
CA LEU A 283 5.88 -16.85 -3.95
C LEU A 283 4.73 -16.93 -2.97
N HIS A 284 4.26 -15.77 -2.53
CA HIS A 284 3.05 -15.69 -1.75
C HIS A 284 1.83 -16.08 -2.59
N PRO A 285 0.82 -16.73 -1.99
CA PRO A 285 -0.44 -16.97 -2.66
C PRO A 285 -1.09 -15.64 -3.03
N VAL A 286 -1.46 -15.49 -4.29
CA VAL A 286 -2.25 -14.35 -4.77
C VAL A 286 -3.70 -14.78 -4.92
N SER A 287 -4.63 -13.83 -4.74
CA SER A 287 -6.03 -14.07 -5.05
C SER A 287 -6.21 -14.23 -6.57
N HIS A 288 -7.36 -14.77 -6.99
CA HIS A 288 -7.70 -14.78 -8.42
C HIS A 288 -8.24 -13.43 -8.90
N SER A 289 -8.26 -12.43 -8.03
CA SER A 289 -8.62 -11.07 -8.40
C SER A 289 -7.57 -10.47 -9.35
N PRO A 290 -7.98 -9.68 -10.35
CA PRO A 290 -7.05 -8.95 -11.20
C PRO A 290 -6.33 -7.81 -10.46
N TYR A 291 -6.73 -7.52 -9.22
CA TYR A 291 -6.21 -6.40 -8.45
C TYR A 291 -5.19 -6.86 -7.41
N PRO A 292 -4.06 -6.14 -7.28
CA PRO A 292 -2.95 -6.56 -6.42
C PRO A 292 -3.22 -6.40 -4.91
N TRP A 293 -4.33 -5.81 -4.52
CA TRP A 293 -4.69 -5.59 -3.10
C TRP A 293 -5.80 -6.52 -2.58
N SER A 294 -6.33 -7.42 -3.39
CA SER A 294 -7.44 -8.31 -3.04
C SER A 294 -7.04 -9.79 -3.00
#